data_eee51cc5f922bd0d9ff16dcde861ed67
#
_entry.id   eee51cc5f922bd0d9ff16dcde861ed67
#
_cell.length_a   1.000
_cell.length_b   1.000
_cell.length_c   1.000
_cell.angle_alpha   90.00
_cell.angle_beta   90.00
_cell.angle_gamma   90.00
#
_symmetry.space_group_name_H-M   'P 1'
#
loop_
_entity.id
_entity.type
_entity.pdbx_description
1 polymer ?
#
loop_
_entity_poly.entity_id
_entity_poly.type
_entity_poly.pdbx_seq_one_letter_code
_entity_poly.pdbx_strand_id
1 'polypeptide(L)'
;ASVAVSIRFPDSDKSYTAIAETDGRVRGMCDKAGSSVSDEVILEVTQKLTVRGDYSSIVEGKDIEDAIAHYYKTSQQVEAHCAVLTFGKTYCCLLVEQFPITCEAEEVFRHAADREWEHLQPFITATELTDEALKIFEKYRKVADTPLRFGCTCNRRSVRAALSAVDKEELKNAADEDGFVSVNCKYCGKHYRINVSED
;
A
#
# COMPACT_ATOMS: atom_id res chain seq x y z
N ALA A 1 13.46 5.64 1.25
CA ALA A 1 12.82 4.34 0.97
C ALA A 1 11.31 4.54 0.82
N SER A 2 10.67 3.67 0.06
CA SER A 2 9.21 3.68 -0.11
C SER A 2 8.66 2.28 -0.27
N VAL A 3 7.39 2.11 0.05
CA VAL A 3 6.63 0.89 -0.22
C VAL A 3 5.47 1.24 -1.14
N ALA A 4 5.32 0.52 -2.23
CA ALA A 4 4.16 0.56 -3.10
C ALA A 4 3.36 -0.74 -2.92
N VAL A 5 2.06 -0.59 -2.74
CA VAL A 5 1.10 -1.69 -2.64
C VAL A 5 0.08 -1.54 -3.76
N SER A 6 -0.05 -2.55 -4.58
CA SER A 6 -1.08 -2.63 -5.62
C SER A 6 -2.01 -3.80 -5.35
N ILE A 7 -3.31 -3.54 -5.39
CA ILE A 7 -4.36 -4.54 -5.20
C ILE A 7 -5.14 -4.61 -6.52
N ARG A 8 -5.25 -5.80 -7.07
CA ARG A 8 -6.05 -6.11 -8.28
C ARG A 8 -7.09 -7.16 -7.95
N PHE A 9 -8.24 -7.04 -8.56
CA PHE A 9 -9.33 -7.99 -8.45
C PHE A 9 -9.45 -8.72 -9.80
N PRO A 10 -9.15 -10.04 -9.86
CA PRO A 10 -9.09 -10.79 -11.13
C PRO A 10 -10.34 -10.70 -11.97
N ASP A 11 -11.52 -10.73 -11.32
CA ASP A 11 -12.82 -10.70 -11.97
C ASP A 11 -13.30 -9.29 -12.35
N SER A 12 -12.46 -8.28 -12.14
CA SER A 12 -12.80 -6.91 -12.49
C SER A 12 -11.55 -6.17 -13.00
N ASP A 13 -11.77 -5.19 -13.86
CA ASP A 13 -10.69 -4.28 -14.30
C ASP A 13 -10.26 -3.26 -13.22
N LYS A 14 -10.60 -3.50 -11.95
CA LYS A 14 -10.32 -2.57 -10.88
C LYS A 14 -8.94 -2.83 -10.29
N SER A 15 -8.23 -1.74 -10.04
CA SER A 15 -7.00 -1.80 -9.28
C SER A 15 -6.86 -0.57 -8.39
N TYR A 16 -6.22 -0.78 -7.27
CA TYR A 16 -5.85 0.26 -6.31
C TYR A 16 -4.36 0.21 -6.12
N THR A 17 -3.71 1.36 -6.14
CA THR A 17 -2.28 1.47 -5.83
C THR A 17 -2.08 2.54 -4.78
N ALA A 18 -1.36 2.20 -3.73
CA ALA A 18 -0.93 3.13 -2.69
C ALA A 18 0.59 3.10 -2.57
N ILE A 19 1.19 4.26 -2.31
CA ILE A 19 2.62 4.40 -2.09
C ILE A 19 2.83 5.16 -0.79
N ALA A 20 3.61 4.61 0.11
CA ALA A 20 4.04 5.23 1.35
C ALA A 20 5.55 5.46 1.34
N GLU A 21 5.95 6.65 1.77
CA GLU A 21 7.34 7.04 1.96
C GLU A 21 7.70 6.97 3.46
N THR A 22 8.96 6.80 3.77
CA THR A 22 9.43 6.71 5.17
C THR A 22 9.21 7.98 6.00
N ASP A 23 8.92 9.12 5.36
CA ASP A 23 8.62 10.39 6.03
C ASP A 23 7.12 10.63 6.27
N GLY A 24 6.29 9.58 6.11
CA GLY A 24 4.85 9.62 6.31
C GLY A 24 4.05 10.19 5.14
N ARG A 25 4.67 10.55 4.03
CA ARG A 25 3.93 10.90 2.82
C ARG A 25 3.27 9.68 2.21
N VAL A 26 1.98 9.79 1.94
CA VAL A 26 1.22 8.74 1.26
C VAL A 26 0.49 9.31 0.05
N ARG A 27 0.34 8.50 -0.99
CA ARG A 27 -0.47 8.79 -2.15
C ARG A 27 -1.10 7.52 -2.68
N GLY A 28 -2.27 7.62 -3.25
CA GLY A 28 -2.94 6.47 -3.84
C GLY A 28 -3.72 6.86 -5.08
N MET A 29 -4.02 5.87 -5.88
CA MET A 29 -4.91 6.00 -7.04
C MET A 29 -5.80 4.76 -7.15
N CYS A 30 -6.93 4.94 -7.81
CA CYS A 30 -7.85 3.88 -8.17
C CYS A 30 -8.02 3.94 -9.69
N ASP A 31 -7.80 2.84 -10.38
CA ASP A 31 -8.18 2.67 -11.78
C ASP A 31 -9.57 2.01 -11.83
N LYS A 32 -10.53 2.67 -12.49
CA LYS A 32 -11.92 2.22 -12.66
C LYS A 32 -12.66 1.97 -11.33
N ALA A 33 -13.12 3.04 -10.70
CA ALA A 33 -13.98 2.97 -9.53
C ALA A 33 -15.31 2.23 -9.83
N GLY A 34 -15.74 1.38 -8.93
CA GLY A 34 -17.03 0.66 -9.04
C GLY A 34 -17.23 -0.28 -7.86
N SER A 35 -18.46 -0.79 -7.69
CA SER A 35 -18.93 -1.47 -6.47
C SER A 35 -18.81 -2.99 -6.43
N SER A 36 -18.39 -3.67 -7.51
CA SER A 36 -18.20 -5.12 -7.45
C SER A 36 -16.85 -5.45 -6.81
N VAL A 37 -16.87 -6.18 -5.73
CA VAL A 37 -15.72 -6.76 -5.07
C VAL A 37 -15.67 -8.22 -5.49
N SER A 38 -14.59 -8.66 -6.09
CA SER A 38 -14.28 -10.07 -6.27
C SER A 38 -13.92 -10.67 -4.91
N ASP A 39 -14.22 -11.95 -4.72
CA ASP A 39 -13.81 -12.70 -3.51
C ASP A 39 -12.31 -13.06 -3.55
N GLU A 40 -11.62 -12.76 -4.65
CA GLU A 40 -10.18 -12.99 -4.78
C GLU A 40 -9.43 -11.71 -5.07
N VAL A 41 -8.25 -11.57 -4.50
CA VAL A 41 -7.36 -10.43 -4.68
C VAL A 41 -5.95 -10.87 -5.04
N ILE A 42 -5.30 -10.10 -5.90
CA ILE A 42 -3.87 -10.18 -6.17
C ILE A 42 -3.24 -8.96 -5.53
N LEU A 43 -2.35 -9.20 -4.57
CA LEU A 43 -1.58 -8.19 -3.86
C LEU A 43 -0.14 -8.18 -4.40
N GLU A 44 0.29 -7.04 -4.91
CA GLU A 44 1.69 -6.79 -5.28
C GLU A 44 2.28 -5.76 -4.32
N VAL A 45 3.38 -6.12 -3.67
CA VAL A 45 4.12 -5.23 -2.78
C VAL A 45 5.51 -4.99 -3.35
N THR A 46 5.83 -3.74 -3.66
CA THR A 46 7.17 -3.33 -4.09
C THR A 46 7.82 -2.46 -3.04
N GLN A 47 8.94 -2.89 -2.50
CA GLN A 47 9.77 -2.13 -1.57
C GLN A 47 10.96 -1.54 -2.31
N LYS A 48 11.11 -0.22 -2.24
CA LYS A 48 12.27 0.51 -2.78
C LYS A 48 13.21 0.86 -1.64
N LEU A 49 14.29 0.10 -1.53
CA LEU A 49 15.28 0.27 -0.47
C LEU A 49 16.47 1.09 -0.98
N THR A 50 16.94 2.03 -0.18
CA THR A 50 18.00 2.98 -0.57
C THR A 50 19.34 2.28 -0.87
N VAL A 51 19.59 1.11 -0.27
CA VAL A 51 20.91 0.43 -0.32
C VAL A 51 20.84 -0.94 -1.02
N ARG A 52 19.69 -1.61 -1.00
CA ARG A 52 19.55 -3.00 -1.47
C ARG A 52 18.82 -3.17 -2.80
N GLY A 53 18.41 -2.06 -3.42
CA GLY A 53 17.60 -2.10 -4.65
C GLY A 53 16.11 -2.34 -4.40
N ASP A 54 15.39 -2.58 -5.48
CA ASP A 54 13.94 -2.79 -5.44
C ASP A 54 13.66 -4.29 -5.22
N TYR A 55 12.67 -4.57 -4.40
CA TYR A 55 12.16 -5.91 -4.13
C TYR A 55 10.65 -5.93 -4.37
N SER A 56 10.16 -6.87 -5.17
CA SER A 56 8.73 -7.05 -5.44
C SER A 56 8.27 -8.46 -5.10
N SER A 57 7.10 -8.55 -4.54
CA SER A 57 6.39 -9.81 -4.26
C SER A 57 4.96 -9.72 -4.74
N ILE A 58 4.45 -10.82 -5.28
CA ILE A 58 3.06 -10.96 -5.70
C ILE A 58 2.50 -12.16 -4.98
N VAL A 59 1.36 -11.98 -4.35
CA VAL A 59 0.62 -13.02 -3.64
C VAL A 59 -0.87 -12.94 -3.96
N GLU A 60 -1.57 -14.05 -3.80
CA GLU A 60 -3.02 -14.15 -3.94
C GLU A 60 -3.65 -14.37 -2.57
N GLY A 61 -4.87 -13.90 -2.40
CA GLY A 61 -5.68 -14.11 -1.20
C GLY A 61 -7.16 -14.09 -1.53
N LYS A 62 -7.96 -14.69 -0.65
CA LYS A 62 -9.44 -14.66 -0.76
C LYS A 62 -10.02 -13.27 -0.50
N ASP A 63 -9.29 -12.42 0.21
CA ASP A 63 -9.59 -11.03 0.50
C ASP A 63 -8.28 -10.25 0.77
N ILE A 64 -8.38 -8.96 1.03
CA ILE A 64 -7.21 -8.09 1.26
C ILE A 64 -6.43 -8.49 2.52
N GLU A 65 -7.13 -8.88 3.57
CA GLU A 65 -6.54 -9.25 4.87
C GLU A 65 -5.74 -10.55 4.75
N ASP A 66 -6.32 -11.54 4.08
CA ASP A 66 -5.68 -12.81 3.77
C ASP A 66 -4.46 -12.64 2.86
N ALA A 67 -4.56 -11.81 1.82
CA ALA A 67 -3.44 -11.50 0.94
C ALA A 67 -2.28 -10.81 1.67
N ILE A 68 -2.58 -9.90 2.60
CA ILE A 68 -1.56 -9.25 3.45
C ILE A 68 -0.89 -10.28 4.37
N ALA A 69 -1.66 -11.12 5.06
CA ALA A 69 -1.12 -12.18 5.91
C ALA A 69 -0.25 -13.16 5.11
N HIS A 70 -0.71 -13.55 3.91
CA HIS A 70 0.05 -14.40 2.98
C HIS A 70 1.36 -13.75 2.52
N TYR A 71 1.36 -12.45 2.23
CA TYR A 71 2.58 -11.69 1.92
C TYR A 71 3.59 -11.75 3.07
N TYR A 72 3.16 -11.51 4.31
CA TYR A 72 4.04 -11.59 5.46
C TYR A 72 4.63 -12.99 5.64
N LYS A 73 3.80 -14.01 5.52
CA LYS A 73 4.23 -15.41 5.64
C LYS A 73 5.24 -15.82 4.58
N THR A 74 4.99 -15.51 3.32
CA THR A 74 5.80 -16.00 2.19
C THR A 74 7.00 -15.12 1.88
N SER A 75 6.84 -13.79 1.98
CA SER A 75 7.85 -12.83 1.56
C SER A 75 8.68 -12.28 2.71
N GLN A 76 8.07 -12.08 3.88
CA GLN A 76 8.76 -11.62 5.08
C GLN A 76 9.16 -12.78 5.99
N GLN A 77 8.63 -13.99 5.75
CA GLN A 77 8.87 -15.22 6.53
C GLN A 77 8.48 -15.07 8.02
N VAL A 78 7.41 -14.33 8.26
CA VAL A 78 6.83 -14.15 9.59
C VAL A 78 5.33 -14.46 9.55
N GLU A 79 4.79 -15.06 10.61
CA GLU A 79 3.34 -15.19 10.78
C GLU A 79 2.77 -13.82 11.14
N ALA A 80 1.67 -13.45 10.50
CA ALA A 80 1.00 -12.18 10.74
C ALA A 80 -0.51 -12.30 10.60
N HIS A 81 -1.22 -11.46 11.35
CA HIS A 81 -2.66 -11.26 11.24
C HIS A 81 -2.94 -9.81 10.84
N CYS A 82 -3.93 -9.61 10.00
CA CYS A 82 -4.33 -8.30 9.52
C CYS A 82 -5.85 -8.11 9.64
N ALA A 83 -6.27 -6.91 10.03
CA ALA A 83 -7.66 -6.47 9.90
C ALA A 83 -7.72 -5.07 9.30
N VAL A 84 -8.66 -4.87 8.39
CA VAL A 84 -9.00 -3.56 7.81
C VAL A 84 -10.33 -3.12 8.37
N LEU A 85 -10.30 -2.09 9.22
CA LEU A 85 -11.43 -1.65 10.01
C LEU A 85 -11.95 -0.30 9.53
N THR A 86 -13.26 -0.10 9.65
CA THR A 86 -13.90 1.18 9.30
C THR A 86 -14.77 1.64 10.45
N PHE A 87 -14.48 2.83 10.98
CA PHE A 87 -15.25 3.49 12.04
C PHE A 87 -15.83 4.80 11.50
N GLY A 88 -17.02 4.73 10.92
CA GLY A 88 -17.63 5.88 10.25
C GLY A 88 -16.80 6.34 9.04
N LYS A 89 -16.07 7.46 9.17
CA LYS A 89 -15.16 7.99 8.14
C LYS A 89 -13.68 7.71 8.43
N THR A 90 -13.39 7.01 9.51
CA THR A 90 -12.02 6.65 9.90
C THR A 90 -11.71 5.23 9.45
N TYR A 91 -10.60 5.06 8.77
CA TYR A 91 -10.08 3.77 8.32
C TYR A 91 -8.86 3.42 9.15
N CYS A 92 -8.77 2.16 9.56
CA CYS A 92 -7.66 1.63 10.34
C CYS A 92 -7.22 0.29 9.75
N CYS A 93 -5.93 0.07 9.68
CA CYS A 93 -5.35 -1.23 9.43
C CYS A 93 -4.60 -1.66 10.68
N LEU A 94 -4.99 -2.80 11.23
CA LEU A 94 -4.31 -3.45 12.35
C LEU A 94 -3.49 -4.61 11.79
N LEU A 95 -2.20 -4.62 12.10
CA LEU A 95 -1.29 -5.70 11.74
C LEU A 95 -0.58 -6.19 12.99
N VAL A 96 -0.61 -7.49 13.22
CA VAL A 96 0.12 -8.16 14.30
C VAL A 96 1.09 -9.13 13.67
N GLU A 97 2.38 -8.92 13.92
CA GLU A 97 3.46 -9.72 13.36
C GLU A 97 4.16 -10.54 14.45
N GLN A 98 4.46 -11.80 14.15
CA GLN A 98 5.30 -12.65 14.98
C GLN A 98 6.77 -12.34 14.68
N PHE A 99 7.49 -11.75 15.66
CA PHE A 99 8.93 -11.58 15.47
C PHE A 99 9.66 -12.92 15.37
N PRO A 100 10.70 -13.03 14.52
CA PRO A 100 11.54 -14.22 14.47
C PRO A 100 12.18 -14.48 15.84
N ILE A 101 12.01 -15.69 16.34
CA ILE A 101 12.56 -16.10 17.65
C ILE A 101 13.80 -16.94 17.38
N THR A 102 14.93 -16.49 17.89
CA THR A 102 16.24 -17.13 17.67
C THR A 102 16.84 -17.75 18.95
N CYS A 103 16.03 -17.98 19.99
CA CYS A 103 16.52 -18.43 21.29
C CYS A 103 15.73 -19.63 21.83
N GLU A 104 16.22 -20.24 22.91
CA GLU A 104 15.62 -21.38 23.62
C GLU A 104 14.18 -21.14 24.13
N ALA A 105 13.71 -19.88 24.10
CA ALA A 105 12.34 -19.51 24.46
C ALA A 105 11.34 -19.68 23.30
N GLU A 106 11.71 -20.31 22.19
CA GLU A 106 10.86 -20.47 21.00
C GLU A 106 9.48 -21.06 21.34
N GLU A 107 9.42 -22.05 22.23
CA GLU A 107 8.15 -22.66 22.63
C GLU A 107 7.20 -21.71 23.36
N VAL A 108 7.75 -20.81 24.19
CA VAL A 108 6.96 -19.83 24.96
C VAL A 108 6.35 -18.75 24.04
N PHE A 109 7.09 -18.37 22.99
CA PHE A 109 6.66 -17.33 22.06
C PHE A 109 5.99 -17.88 20.80
N ARG A 110 6.04 -19.20 20.59
CA ARG A 110 5.25 -19.85 19.55
C ARG A 110 3.80 -19.44 19.71
N HIS A 111 3.16 -18.99 18.66
CA HIS A 111 1.80 -18.47 18.68
C HIS A 111 1.59 -17.16 19.51
N ALA A 112 2.62 -16.37 19.73
CA ALA A 112 2.43 -15.08 20.41
C ALA A 112 1.54 -14.14 19.59
N ALA A 113 1.69 -14.13 18.26
CA ALA A 113 0.82 -13.35 17.38
C ALA A 113 -0.64 -13.80 17.44
N ASP A 114 -0.89 -15.13 17.49
CA ASP A 114 -2.24 -15.68 17.61
C ASP A 114 -2.91 -15.24 18.92
N ARG A 115 -2.20 -15.34 20.05
CA ARG A 115 -2.72 -14.90 21.36
C ARG A 115 -3.00 -13.40 21.40
N GLU A 116 -2.12 -12.59 20.81
CA GLU A 116 -2.35 -11.14 20.74
C GLU A 116 -3.52 -10.82 19.81
N TRP A 117 -3.68 -11.55 18.72
CA TRP A 117 -4.80 -11.41 17.83
C TRP A 117 -6.14 -11.72 18.52
N GLU A 118 -6.18 -12.81 19.29
CA GLU A 118 -7.35 -13.15 20.13
C GLU A 118 -7.63 -12.05 21.15
N HIS A 119 -6.60 -11.50 21.80
CA HIS A 119 -6.76 -10.40 22.75
C HIS A 119 -7.33 -9.14 22.09
N LEU A 120 -6.99 -8.87 20.83
CA LEU A 120 -7.44 -7.68 20.11
C LEU A 120 -8.85 -7.83 19.48
N GLN A 121 -9.49 -8.99 19.57
CA GLN A 121 -10.83 -9.23 19.02
C GLN A 121 -11.88 -8.19 19.47
N PRO A 122 -11.92 -7.72 20.73
CA PRO A 122 -12.87 -6.69 21.13
C PRO A 122 -12.70 -5.36 20.36
N PHE A 123 -11.48 -5.01 19.97
CA PHE A 123 -11.22 -3.85 19.12
C PHE A 123 -11.57 -4.13 17.65
N ILE A 124 -11.20 -5.31 17.14
CA ILE A 124 -11.45 -5.72 15.75
C ILE A 124 -12.95 -5.77 15.45
N THR A 125 -13.76 -6.19 16.40
CA THR A 125 -15.21 -6.30 16.24
C THR A 125 -15.98 -5.06 16.69
N ALA A 126 -15.30 -4.01 17.18
CA ALA A 126 -15.93 -2.77 17.58
C ALA A 126 -16.60 -2.06 16.38
N THR A 127 -17.75 -1.50 16.59
CA THR A 127 -18.50 -0.73 15.58
C THR A 127 -18.16 0.76 15.59
N GLU A 128 -17.58 1.25 16.67
CA GLU A 128 -17.21 2.64 16.88
C GLU A 128 -15.81 2.76 17.48
N LEU A 129 -15.08 3.78 17.05
CA LEU A 129 -13.78 4.12 17.61
C LEU A 129 -13.97 5.02 18.84
N THR A 130 -13.99 4.42 20.00
CA THR A 130 -14.15 5.11 21.29
C THR A 130 -12.86 5.10 22.09
N ASP A 131 -12.72 6.02 23.05
CA ASP A 131 -11.57 6.01 23.98
C ASP A 131 -11.51 4.69 24.78
N GLU A 132 -12.65 4.08 25.08
CA GLU A 132 -12.72 2.78 25.74
C GLU A 132 -12.15 1.66 24.86
N ALA A 133 -12.51 1.64 23.57
CA ALA A 133 -11.96 0.68 22.62
C ALA A 133 -10.44 0.85 22.46
N LEU A 134 -9.93 2.07 22.58
CA LEU A 134 -8.50 2.36 22.46
C LEU A 134 -7.69 1.96 23.70
N LYS A 135 -8.30 1.79 24.86
CA LYS A 135 -7.60 1.37 26.09
C LYS A 135 -6.89 0.02 25.96
N ILE A 136 -7.35 -0.85 25.07
CA ILE A 136 -6.71 -2.14 24.82
C ILE A 136 -5.23 -1.97 24.41
N PHE A 137 -4.88 -0.82 23.83
CA PHE A 137 -3.53 -0.53 23.38
C PHE A 137 -2.60 0.06 24.46
N GLU A 138 -3.12 0.46 25.63
CA GLU A 138 -2.33 1.05 26.71
C GLU A 138 -1.25 0.12 27.26
N LYS A 139 -1.45 -1.20 27.14
CA LYS A 139 -0.46 -2.20 27.56
C LYS A 139 0.76 -2.27 26.62
N TYR A 140 0.67 -1.75 25.40
CA TYR A 140 1.74 -1.82 24.43
C TYR A 140 2.64 -0.60 24.52
N ARG A 141 3.94 -0.85 24.38
CA ARG A 141 4.92 0.24 24.32
C ARG A 141 4.91 0.85 22.91
N LYS A 142 4.57 2.12 22.80
CA LYS A 142 4.72 2.87 21.55
C LYS A 142 6.20 2.99 21.17
N VAL A 143 6.58 2.45 20.03
CA VAL A 143 7.95 2.47 19.51
C VAL A 143 8.18 3.64 18.56
N ALA A 144 7.20 3.93 17.73
CA ALA A 144 7.26 5.01 16.75
C ALA A 144 5.86 5.62 16.53
N ASP A 145 5.85 6.85 16.04
CA ASP A 145 4.67 7.56 15.58
C ASP A 145 5.06 8.39 14.36
N THR A 146 4.44 8.07 13.22
CA THR A 146 4.70 8.80 11.99
C THR A 146 3.38 9.34 11.44
N PRO A 147 3.12 10.65 11.56
CA PRO A 147 1.91 11.26 11.03
C PRO A 147 1.82 11.05 9.52
N LEU A 148 0.72 10.46 9.07
CA LEU A 148 0.47 10.27 7.65
C LEU A 148 -0.09 11.56 7.05
N ARG A 149 0.42 11.92 5.86
CA ARG A 149 -0.05 13.06 5.09
C ARG A 149 -0.06 12.74 3.59
N PHE A 150 -1.04 13.27 2.88
CA PHE A 150 -1.00 13.18 1.43
C PHE A 150 0.22 13.93 0.89
N GLY A 151 0.98 13.27 -0.01
CA GLY A 151 2.17 13.88 -0.59
C GLY A 151 2.55 13.24 -1.92
N CYS A 152 2.21 13.92 -3.03
CA CYS A 152 2.63 13.48 -4.36
C CYS A 152 4.01 14.04 -4.71
N THR A 153 4.89 13.18 -5.20
CA THR A 153 6.26 13.52 -5.60
C THR A 153 6.39 13.85 -7.08
N CYS A 154 5.27 13.90 -7.83
CA CYS A 154 5.31 14.21 -9.26
C CYS A 154 5.85 15.62 -9.52
N ASN A 155 6.65 15.74 -10.54
CA ASN A 155 7.21 16.99 -11.02
C ASN A 155 7.47 16.91 -12.54
N ARG A 156 7.78 18.04 -13.18
CA ARG A 156 8.01 18.10 -14.63
C ARG A 156 9.12 17.14 -15.09
N ARG A 157 10.17 16.99 -14.28
CA ARG A 157 11.30 16.10 -14.61
C ARG A 157 10.89 14.64 -14.58
N SER A 158 10.13 14.21 -13.56
CA SER A 158 9.65 12.82 -13.47
C SER A 158 8.63 12.47 -14.56
N VAL A 159 7.79 13.45 -14.97
CA VAL A 159 6.86 13.25 -16.09
C VAL A 159 7.62 13.13 -17.41
N ARG A 160 8.63 13.99 -17.66
CA ARG A 160 9.47 13.89 -18.85
C ARG A 160 10.20 12.55 -18.91
N ALA A 161 10.77 12.09 -17.78
CA ALA A 161 11.43 10.78 -17.71
C ALA A 161 10.47 9.62 -17.98
N ALA A 162 9.19 9.71 -17.56
CA ALA A 162 8.20 8.71 -17.91
C ALA A 162 7.83 8.72 -19.40
N LEU A 163 7.70 9.91 -20.00
CA LEU A 163 7.42 10.05 -21.43
C LEU A 163 8.60 9.57 -22.31
N SER A 164 9.84 9.69 -21.87
CA SER A 164 10.99 9.19 -22.62
C SER A 164 11.05 7.66 -22.76
N ALA A 165 10.24 6.94 -21.98
CA ALA A 165 10.09 5.48 -22.10
C ALA A 165 8.95 5.06 -23.07
N VAL A 166 8.19 6.01 -23.59
CA VAL A 166 7.11 5.79 -24.57
C VAL A 166 7.70 5.87 -25.97
N ASP A 167 7.15 5.08 -26.90
CA ASP A 167 7.58 5.10 -28.29
C ASP A 167 7.45 6.50 -28.94
N LYS A 168 8.42 6.88 -29.75
CA LYS A 168 8.47 8.23 -30.36
C LYS A 168 7.30 8.50 -31.32
N GLU A 169 6.81 7.49 -32.04
CA GLU A 169 5.65 7.66 -32.94
C GLU A 169 4.37 7.83 -32.12
N GLU A 170 4.22 7.08 -31.04
CA GLU A 170 3.09 7.20 -30.13
C GLU A 170 3.06 8.59 -29.48
N LEU A 171 4.22 9.11 -29.04
CA LEU A 171 4.33 10.46 -28.50
C LEU A 171 3.99 11.55 -29.53
N LYS A 172 4.43 11.39 -30.77
CA LYS A 172 4.07 12.33 -31.85
C LYS A 172 2.57 12.32 -32.16
N ASN A 173 1.95 11.15 -32.14
CA ASN A 173 0.51 11.01 -32.37
C ASN A 173 -0.33 11.60 -31.21
N ALA A 174 0.23 11.61 -29.98
CA ALA A 174 -0.40 12.19 -28.80
C ALA A 174 -0.12 13.68 -28.62
N ALA A 175 0.82 14.24 -29.37
CA ALA A 175 1.18 15.66 -29.29
C ALA A 175 0.13 16.55 -29.99
N ASP A 176 -0.09 17.74 -29.44
CA ASP A 176 -0.86 18.80 -30.07
C ASP A 176 -0.07 19.43 -31.27
N GLU A 177 -0.73 20.37 -31.98
CA GLU A 177 -0.15 21.06 -33.13
C GLU A 177 1.16 21.82 -32.81
N ASP A 178 1.36 22.18 -31.53
CA ASP A 178 2.56 22.88 -31.02
C ASP A 178 3.64 21.88 -30.54
N GLY A 179 3.45 20.56 -30.67
CA GLY A 179 4.38 19.53 -30.26
C GLY A 179 4.39 19.25 -28.75
N PHE A 180 3.30 19.53 -28.03
CA PHE A 180 3.18 19.25 -26.61
C PHE A 180 2.27 18.05 -26.34
N VAL A 181 2.68 17.22 -25.38
CA VAL A 181 1.84 16.19 -24.78
C VAL A 181 1.32 16.64 -23.41
N SER A 182 0.01 16.50 -23.22
CA SER A 182 -0.68 16.80 -21.97
C SER A 182 -0.81 15.56 -21.09
N VAL A 183 -0.33 15.64 -19.85
CA VAL A 183 -0.33 14.51 -18.90
C VAL A 183 -0.92 14.95 -17.58
N ASN A 184 -1.87 14.16 -17.05
CA ASN A 184 -2.41 14.35 -15.71
C ASN A 184 -1.80 13.31 -14.77
N CYS A 185 -1.30 13.76 -13.62
CA CYS A 185 -0.83 12.83 -12.60
C CYS A 185 -2.01 12.04 -12.01
N LYS A 186 -2.00 10.72 -12.14
CA LYS A 186 -3.07 9.85 -11.62
C LYS A 186 -3.23 9.92 -10.09
N TYR A 187 -2.17 10.29 -9.35
CA TYR A 187 -2.20 10.39 -7.88
C TYR A 187 -2.77 11.72 -7.36
N CYS A 188 -2.49 12.85 -8.00
CA CYS A 188 -2.87 14.18 -7.47
C CYS A 188 -3.63 15.06 -8.47
N GLY A 189 -3.90 14.58 -9.68
CA GLY A 189 -4.59 15.32 -10.71
C GLY A 189 -3.80 16.49 -11.33
N LYS A 190 -2.56 16.75 -10.87
CA LYS A 190 -1.76 17.87 -11.41
C LYS A 190 -1.51 17.69 -12.89
N HIS A 191 -1.80 18.74 -13.64
CA HIS A 191 -1.62 18.81 -15.08
C HIS A 191 -0.21 19.24 -15.46
N TYR A 192 0.36 18.58 -16.48
CA TYR A 192 1.64 18.89 -17.09
C TYR A 192 1.49 18.97 -18.60
N ARG A 193 2.08 19.99 -19.22
CA ARG A 193 2.23 20.12 -20.65
C ARG A 193 3.72 20.04 -20.98
N ILE A 194 4.15 19.00 -21.69
CA ILE A 194 5.56 18.65 -21.96
C ILE A 194 5.81 18.75 -23.45
N ASN A 195 6.79 19.53 -23.86
CA ASN A 195 7.26 19.55 -25.24
C ASN A 195 8.04 18.25 -25.54
N VAL A 196 7.66 17.53 -26.57
CA VAL A 196 8.27 16.26 -27.02
C VAL A 196 8.99 16.39 -28.36
N SER A 197 9.06 17.63 -28.92
CA SER A 197 9.73 17.92 -30.18
C SER A 197 11.22 18.26 -30.00
N GLU A 198 11.69 18.43 -28.76
CA GLU A 198 13.04 18.97 -28.46
C GLU A 198 14.04 17.90 -28.01
N ASP A 199 13.78 16.58 -28.26
CA ASP A 199 14.76 15.51 -27.95
C ASP A 199 15.22 14.77 -29.22
#